data_9061b1b122d18072bd13e0b80ea02cac
#
_entry.id   9061b1b122d18072bd13e0b80ea02cac
#
_cell.length_a   1.000
_cell.length_b   1.000
_cell.length_c   1.000
_cell.angle_alpha   90.00
_cell.angle_beta   90.00
_cell.angle_gamma   90.00
#
_symmetry.space_group_name_H-M   'P 1'
#
loop_
_entity.id
_entity.type
_entity.pdbx_description
1 polymer ?
#
loop_
_entity_poly.entity_id
_entity_poly.type
_entity_poly.pdbx_seq_one_letter_code
_entity_poly.pdbx_strand_id
1 'polypeptide(L)'
;MTENVGVLGAHAQSSGVTRVVTAPLPTAYGDFQAVGYLDHDRGDEQVALVYGDIGTERVLTRLHSECLTGDAFGSTHCECGPQLATALREIVAEGRGILVYLRGHEGRGIGLLAKLRAMKLQAEGLDTVEANLALGLPVDARDYGVAAEILHDLGVRSVRLLSNNPRKREALLRHGIKVPEQVPLLIPPCEENLSYLLTKRERLDHYLPHLDGGVLPQLDGGKTEAIFCGSVKTAITEE
;
A
#
# COMPACT_ATOMS: atom_id res chain seq x y z
N MET A 1 -20.08 -31.78 -32.70
CA MET A 1 -18.84 -31.00 -32.86
C MET A 1 -18.30 -30.80 -31.45
N THR A 2 -17.36 -31.64 -31.09
CA THR A 2 -16.74 -31.65 -29.75
C THR A 2 -15.46 -30.86 -29.87
N GLU A 3 -15.42 -29.65 -29.31
CA GLU A 3 -14.20 -28.86 -29.22
C GLU A 3 -13.30 -29.40 -28.11
N ASN A 4 -12.11 -29.74 -28.53
CA ASN A 4 -11.00 -30.24 -27.74
C ASN A 4 -10.51 -29.16 -26.77
N VAL A 5 -10.73 -29.35 -25.50
CA VAL A 5 -10.08 -28.58 -24.45
C VAL A 5 -8.63 -29.06 -24.37
N GLY A 6 -7.72 -28.29 -24.98
CA GLY A 6 -6.30 -28.59 -24.95
C GLY A 6 -5.79 -28.59 -23.51
N VAL A 7 -5.22 -29.70 -23.08
CA VAL A 7 -4.47 -29.86 -21.84
C VAL A 7 -3.28 -28.89 -21.89
N LEU A 8 -3.28 -27.88 -21.03
CA LEU A 8 -2.14 -26.99 -20.82
C LEU A 8 -0.94 -27.83 -20.36
N GLY A 9 0.09 -27.84 -21.19
CA GLY A 9 1.34 -28.52 -20.91
C GLY A 9 1.97 -28.02 -19.61
N ALA A 10 2.66 -28.92 -18.91
CA ALA A 10 3.46 -28.66 -17.74
C ALA A 10 4.46 -27.54 -18.03
N HIS A 11 4.14 -26.30 -17.58
CA HIS A 11 5.09 -25.20 -17.59
C HIS A 11 6.18 -25.50 -16.56
N ALA A 12 7.43 -25.42 -16.97
CA ALA A 12 8.56 -25.28 -16.08
C ALA A 12 8.19 -24.18 -15.05
N GLN A 13 8.34 -24.46 -13.76
CA GLN A 13 8.07 -23.49 -12.70
C GLN A 13 8.97 -22.28 -12.94
N SER A 14 8.41 -21.21 -13.53
CA SER A 14 9.08 -19.91 -13.58
C SER A 14 9.05 -19.35 -12.16
N SER A 15 10.21 -19.12 -11.55
CA SER A 15 10.30 -18.29 -10.36
C SER A 15 9.89 -16.86 -10.70
N GLY A 16 9.24 -16.16 -9.78
CA GLY A 16 8.84 -14.76 -9.97
C GLY A 16 7.37 -14.57 -10.37
N VAL A 17 7.04 -13.47 -11.03
CA VAL A 17 5.67 -13.11 -11.39
C VAL A 17 5.37 -13.36 -12.88
N THR A 18 4.12 -13.73 -13.17
CA THR A 18 3.60 -13.80 -14.53
C THR A 18 2.38 -12.90 -14.68
N ARG A 19 2.38 -12.02 -15.70
CA ARG A 19 1.19 -11.28 -16.10
C ARG A 19 0.15 -12.23 -16.68
N VAL A 20 -1.05 -12.23 -16.09
CA VAL A 20 -2.14 -13.13 -16.46
C VAL A 20 -3.18 -12.43 -17.32
N VAL A 21 -3.57 -11.21 -16.95
CA VAL A 21 -4.68 -10.49 -17.57
C VAL A 21 -4.49 -8.97 -17.43
N THR A 22 -5.03 -8.24 -18.40
CA THR A 22 -5.21 -6.78 -18.30
C THR A 22 -6.66 -6.46 -18.61
N ALA A 23 -7.30 -5.65 -17.76
CA ALA A 23 -8.70 -5.26 -17.93
C ALA A 23 -8.88 -3.78 -17.59
N PRO A 24 -9.80 -3.06 -18.29
CA PRO A 24 -10.17 -1.72 -17.88
C PRO A 24 -10.87 -1.74 -16.51
N LEU A 25 -10.51 -0.79 -15.65
CA LEU A 25 -11.09 -0.63 -14.32
C LEU A 25 -11.49 0.84 -14.11
N PRO A 26 -12.72 1.22 -14.45
CA PRO A 26 -13.25 2.53 -14.06
C PRO A 26 -13.42 2.59 -12.54
N THR A 27 -12.96 3.68 -11.95
CA THR A 27 -13.04 3.93 -10.51
C THR A 27 -13.58 5.32 -10.21
N ALA A 28 -13.95 5.59 -8.95
CA ALA A 28 -14.32 6.93 -8.50
C ALA A 28 -13.18 7.96 -8.62
N TYR A 29 -11.94 7.51 -8.84
CA TYR A 29 -10.76 8.37 -8.98
C TYR A 29 -10.38 8.62 -10.42
N GLY A 30 -10.65 7.68 -11.33
CA GLY A 30 -10.32 7.73 -12.76
C GLY A 30 -10.34 6.34 -13.38
N ASP A 31 -10.06 6.27 -14.68
CA ASP A 31 -10.11 5.05 -15.48
C ASP A 31 -8.71 4.40 -15.53
N PHE A 32 -8.52 3.38 -14.74
CA PHE A 32 -7.27 2.61 -14.67
C PHE A 32 -7.31 1.40 -15.59
N GLN A 33 -6.11 0.87 -15.92
CA GLN A 33 -5.94 -0.49 -16.39
C GLN A 33 -5.51 -1.35 -15.19
N ALA A 34 -6.29 -2.36 -14.85
CA ALA A 34 -5.93 -3.36 -13.86
C ALA A 34 -5.14 -4.48 -14.54
N VAL A 35 -3.89 -4.68 -14.12
CA VAL A 35 -3.02 -5.73 -14.60
C VAL A 35 -2.86 -6.77 -13.51
N GLY A 36 -3.38 -7.97 -13.74
CA GLY A 36 -3.34 -9.10 -12.81
C GLY A 36 -2.08 -9.94 -13.00
N TYR A 37 -1.45 -10.31 -11.90
CA TYR A 37 -0.24 -11.12 -11.85
C TYR A 37 -0.41 -12.33 -10.94
N LEU A 38 0.26 -13.42 -11.27
CA LEU A 38 0.45 -14.57 -10.39
C LEU A 38 1.89 -14.56 -9.87
N ASP A 39 2.05 -14.51 -8.56
CA ASP A 39 3.31 -14.74 -7.86
C ASP A 39 3.51 -16.24 -7.66
N HIS A 40 4.46 -16.83 -8.38
CA HIS A 40 4.71 -18.27 -8.35
C HIS A 40 5.39 -18.74 -7.08
N ASP A 41 6.13 -17.87 -6.40
CA ASP A 41 6.86 -18.21 -5.19
C ASP A 41 5.93 -18.37 -3.98
N ARG A 42 4.85 -17.61 -3.96
CA ARG A 42 3.86 -17.63 -2.87
C ARG A 42 2.50 -18.22 -3.28
N GLY A 43 2.22 -18.30 -4.59
CA GLY A 43 0.91 -18.65 -5.11
C GLY A 43 -0.15 -17.56 -4.93
N ASP A 44 0.28 -16.33 -4.60
CA ASP A 44 -0.60 -15.20 -4.41
C ASP A 44 -0.89 -14.47 -5.74
N GLU A 45 -2.10 -13.93 -5.87
CA GLU A 45 -2.45 -13.04 -6.97
C GLU A 45 -2.13 -11.60 -6.57
N GLN A 46 -1.49 -10.85 -7.46
CA GLN A 46 -1.16 -9.43 -7.27
C GLN A 46 -1.86 -8.59 -8.33
N VAL A 47 -2.06 -7.30 -8.07
CA VAL A 47 -2.63 -6.40 -9.06
C VAL A 47 -1.87 -5.07 -9.12
N ALA A 48 -1.60 -4.60 -10.34
CA ALA A 48 -1.14 -3.25 -10.60
C ALA A 48 -2.25 -2.43 -11.27
N LEU A 49 -2.55 -1.26 -10.73
CA LEU A 49 -3.42 -0.27 -11.35
C LEU A 49 -2.55 0.73 -12.09
N VAL A 50 -2.68 0.77 -13.41
CA VAL A 50 -1.89 1.63 -14.30
C VAL A 50 -2.77 2.75 -14.82
N TYR A 51 -2.31 3.99 -14.72
CA TYR A 51 -3.01 5.18 -15.21
C TYR A 51 -2.14 5.94 -16.22
N GLY A 52 -2.72 6.28 -17.37
CA GLY A 52 -2.06 7.03 -18.42
C GLY A 52 -0.89 6.32 -19.11
N ASP A 53 -0.10 7.06 -19.88
CA ASP A 53 1.14 6.56 -20.48
C ASP A 53 2.28 6.70 -19.47
N ILE A 54 2.65 5.61 -18.82
CA ILE A 54 3.57 5.61 -17.68
C ILE A 54 5.02 5.90 -18.07
N GLY A 55 5.43 5.60 -19.32
CA GLY A 55 6.84 5.63 -19.73
C GLY A 55 7.69 4.66 -18.91
N THR A 56 9.02 4.92 -18.82
CA THR A 56 9.95 4.00 -18.14
C THR A 56 10.68 4.61 -16.95
N GLU A 57 10.69 5.95 -16.84
CA GLU A 57 11.49 6.67 -15.85
C GLU A 57 10.64 7.62 -15.00
N ARG A 58 11.01 7.72 -13.72
CA ARG A 58 10.39 8.62 -12.74
C ARG A 58 8.87 8.46 -12.66
N VAL A 59 8.38 7.22 -12.79
CA VAL A 59 6.95 6.93 -12.74
C VAL A 59 6.45 7.11 -11.30
N LEU A 60 5.40 7.92 -11.10
CA LEU A 60 4.78 8.05 -9.79
C LEU A 60 4.19 6.70 -9.37
N THR A 61 4.70 6.14 -8.29
CA THR A 61 4.39 4.75 -7.91
C THR A 61 4.05 4.61 -6.44
N ARG A 62 2.93 3.94 -6.16
CA ARG A 62 2.56 3.49 -4.83
C ARG A 62 2.68 1.97 -4.73
N LEU A 63 3.42 1.48 -3.74
CA LEU A 63 3.34 0.10 -3.28
C LEU A 63 2.37 0.05 -2.10
N HIS A 64 1.16 -0.44 -2.32
CA HIS A 64 0.14 -0.54 -1.27
C HIS A 64 0.10 -1.95 -0.71
N SER A 65 0.40 -2.10 0.58
CA SER A 65 0.26 -3.37 1.30
C SER A 65 -1.20 -3.55 1.71
N GLU A 66 -1.81 -4.66 1.30
CA GLU A 66 -3.18 -5.04 1.64
C GLU A 66 -3.53 -4.81 3.12
N CYS A 67 -4.69 -4.24 3.35
CA CYS A 67 -5.27 -4.06 4.67
C CYS A 67 -6.80 -4.09 4.57
N LEU A 68 -7.40 -5.27 4.62
CA LEU A 68 -8.84 -5.46 4.44
C LEU A 68 -9.67 -4.54 5.33
N THR A 69 -9.28 -4.40 6.61
CA THR A 69 -10.04 -3.58 7.55
C THR A 69 -9.97 -2.09 7.23
N GLY A 70 -8.81 -1.59 6.76
CA GLY A 70 -8.64 -0.19 6.38
C GLY A 70 -9.16 0.10 4.98
N ASP A 71 -8.82 -0.75 4.00
CA ASP A 71 -9.07 -0.51 2.59
C ASP A 71 -10.54 -0.72 2.21
N ALA A 72 -11.19 -1.75 2.78
CA ALA A 72 -12.56 -2.13 2.43
C ALA A 72 -13.60 -1.76 3.52
N PHE A 73 -13.24 -1.86 4.81
CA PHE A 73 -14.20 -1.64 5.90
C PHE A 73 -14.09 -0.24 6.52
N GLY A 74 -13.13 0.58 6.09
CA GLY A 74 -12.98 1.95 6.59
C GLY A 74 -12.57 2.03 8.06
N SER A 75 -11.80 1.05 8.57
CA SER A 75 -11.33 1.06 9.95
C SER A 75 -10.49 2.31 10.25
N THR A 76 -10.80 3.00 11.34
CA THR A 76 -10.10 4.18 11.84
C THR A 76 -8.84 3.84 12.65
N HIS A 77 -8.61 2.57 12.98
CA HIS A 77 -7.39 2.13 13.68
C HIS A 77 -6.10 2.26 12.86
N CYS A 78 -6.21 2.50 11.55
CA CYS A 78 -5.07 2.69 10.67
C CYS A 78 -5.36 3.75 9.60
N GLU A 79 -4.32 4.16 8.91
CA GLU A 79 -4.38 5.13 7.79
C GLU A 79 -4.45 4.46 6.39
N CYS A 80 -4.63 3.13 6.31
CA CYS A 80 -4.48 2.39 5.04
C CYS A 80 -5.48 2.81 3.98
N GLY A 81 -6.77 2.85 4.29
CA GLY A 81 -7.81 3.31 3.36
C GLY A 81 -7.59 4.73 2.86
N PRO A 82 -7.41 5.72 3.76
CA PRO A 82 -7.02 7.08 3.37
C PRO A 82 -5.75 7.15 2.50
N GLN A 83 -4.71 6.36 2.80
CA GLN A 83 -3.50 6.29 1.97
C GLN A 83 -3.78 5.72 0.58
N LEU A 84 -4.62 4.69 0.47
CA LEU A 84 -5.01 4.13 -0.82
C LEU A 84 -5.74 5.18 -1.67
N ALA A 85 -6.74 5.82 -1.09
CA ALA A 85 -7.53 6.86 -1.75
C ALA A 85 -6.67 8.05 -2.20
N THR A 86 -5.77 8.53 -1.33
CA THR A 86 -4.87 9.64 -1.65
C THR A 86 -3.89 9.26 -2.77
N ALA A 87 -3.29 8.06 -2.71
CA ALA A 87 -2.37 7.62 -3.74
C ALA A 87 -3.03 7.52 -5.13
N LEU A 88 -4.28 7.06 -5.21
CA LEU A 88 -5.03 7.01 -6.47
C LEU A 88 -5.30 8.43 -7.01
N ARG A 89 -5.66 9.39 -6.15
CA ARG A 89 -5.86 10.79 -6.56
C ARG A 89 -4.57 11.43 -7.06
N GLU A 90 -3.45 11.23 -6.34
CA GLU A 90 -2.13 11.76 -6.73
C GLU A 90 -1.70 11.22 -8.11
N ILE A 91 -1.91 9.92 -8.35
CA ILE A 91 -1.58 9.29 -9.64
C ILE A 91 -2.43 9.89 -10.76
N VAL A 92 -3.71 10.12 -10.53
CA VAL A 92 -4.60 10.75 -11.53
C VAL A 92 -4.26 12.21 -11.75
N ALA A 93 -3.94 12.96 -10.69
CA ALA A 93 -3.53 14.37 -10.78
C ALA A 93 -2.19 14.53 -11.53
N GLU A 94 -1.23 13.60 -11.34
CA GLU A 94 0.03 13.54 -12.12
C GLU A 94 -0.22 13.23 -13.62
N GLY A 95 -1.38 12.68 -13.96
CA GLY A 95 -1.75 12.25 -15.33
C GLY A 95 -1.17 10.88 -15.73
N ARG A 96 -0.30 10.27 -14.92
CA ARG A 96 0.28 8.94 -15.14
C ARG A 96 0.85 8.36 -13.85
N GLY A 97 0.79 7.05 -13.71
CA GLY A 97 1.44 6.37 -12.58
C GLY A 97 0.92 4.96 -12.36
N ILE A 98 1.43 4.34 -11.30
CA ILE A 98 1.15 2.94 -10.96
C ILE A 98 0.85 2.83 -9.47
N LEU A 99 -0.20 2.08 -9.14
CA LEU A 99 -0.41 1.55 -7.79
C LEU A 99 -0.28 0.04 -7.85
N VAL A 100 0.73 -0.53 -7.18
CA VAL A 100 0.86 -1.98 -6.98
C VAL A 100 0.19 -2.33 -5.67
N TYR A 101 -0.90 -3.08 -5.73
CA TYR A 101 -1.63 -3.58 -4.57
C TYR A 101 -1.12 -4.97 -4.22
N LEU A 102 -0.42 -5.08 -3.09
CA LEU A 102 0.29 -6.27 -2.64
C LEU A 102 -0.61 -7.10 -1.72
N ARG A 103 -1.18 -8.15 -2.25
CA ARG A 103 -1.92 -9.16 -1.49
C ARG A 103 -0.97 -10.04 -0.67
N GLY A 104 -1.48 -10.68 0.36
CA GLY A 104 -0.65 -11.43 1.31
C GLY A 104 0.12 -10.55 2.32
N HIS A 105 -0.02 -9.22 2.25
CA HIS A 105 0.62 -8.27 3.17
C HIS A 105 -0.24 -7.88 4.37
N GLU A 106 -1.41 -8.50 4.53
CA GLU A 106 -2.33 -8.26 5.65
C GLU A 106 -1.62 -8.42 7.00
N GLY A 107 -1.83 -7.45 7.91
CA GLY A 107 -1.20 -7.47 9.23
C GLY A 107 0.34 -7.46 9.18
N ARG A 108 0.96 -6.85 8.18
CA ARG A 108 2.42 -6.92 7.90
C ARG A 108 2.89 -8.33 7.52
N GLY A 109 2.06 -9.09 6.81
CA GLY A 109 2.38 -10.43 6.33
C GLY A 109 2.06 -11.56 7.32
N ILE A 110 1.44 -11.27 8.46
CA ILE A 110 1.00 -12.32 9.42
C ILE A 110 -0.39 -12.88 9.11
N GLY A 111 -1.12 -12.25 8.19
CA GLY A 111 -2.46 -12.64 7.77
C GLY A 111 -3.60 -12.06 8.64
N LEU A 112 -4.82 -12.14 8.10
CA LEU A 112 -6.00 -11.48 8.68
C LEU A 112 -6.34 -12.00 10.10
N LEU A 113 -6.36 -13.31 10.30
CA LEU A 113 -6.75 -13.87 11.60
C LEU A 113 -5.74 -13.52 12.70
N ALA A 114 -4.46 -13.56 12.39
CA ALA A 114 -3.41 -13.16 13.33
C ALA A 114 -3.48 -11.66 13.63
N LYS A 115 -3.74 -10.82 12.62
CA LYS A 115 -4.00 -9.38 12.81
C LYS A 115 -5.19 -9.14 13.74
N LEU A 116 -6.32 -9.83 13.57
CA LEU A 116 -7.48 -9.65 14.46
C LEU A 116 -7.18 -10.06 15.90
N ARG A 117 -6.36 -11.12 16.10
CA ARG A 117 -5.88 -11.49 17.44
C ARG A 117 -4.99 -10.40 18.05
N ALA A 118 -4.06 -9.84 17.25
CA ALA A 118 -3.23 -8.73 17.69
C ALA A 118 -4.05 -7.50 18.05
N MET A 119 -5.06 -7.14 17.24
CA MET A 119 -5.99 -6.04 17.54
C MET A 119 -6.75 -6.24 18.86
N LYS A 120 -7.12 -7.48 19.19
CA LYS A 120 -7.73 -7.77 20.50
C LYS A 120 -6.76 -7.45 21.65
N LEU A 121 -5.50 -7.89 21.56
CA LEU A 121 -4.49 -7.60 22.55
C LEU A 121 -4.17 -6.10 22.64
N GLN A 122 -4.21 -5.37 21.52
CA GLN A 122 -4.07 -3.92 21.51
C GLN A 122 -5.22 -3.21 22.25
N ALA A 123 -6.45 -3.70 22.12
CA ALA A 123 -7.57 -3.19 22.89
C ALA A 123 -7.43 -3.46 24.41
N GLU A 124 -6.59 -4.42 24.79
CA GLU A 124 -6.22 -4.75 26.17
C GLU A 124 -4.99 -3.95 26.66
N GLY A 125 -4.41 -3.06 25.81
CA GLY A 125 -3.36 -2.09 26.19
C GLY A 125 -1.95 -2.37 25.65
N LEU A 126 -1.73 -3.45 24.87
CA LEU A 126 -0.44 -3.69 24.23
C LEU A 126 -0.25 -2.80 22.99
N ASP A 127 0.99 -2.43 22.67
CA ASP A 127 1.28 -1.83 21.38
C ASP A 127 1.32 -2.89 20.26
N THR A 128 1.40 -2.44 18.99
CA THR A 128 1.38 -3.35 17.83
C THR A 128 2.55 -4.34 17.81
N VAL A 129 3.74 -3.92 18.30
CA VAL A 129 4.94 -4.77 18.34
C VAL A 129 4.80 -5.80 19.45
N GLU A 130 4.39 -5.36 20.63
CA GLU A 130 4.16 -6.20 21.80
C GLU A 130 3.07 -7.24 21.54
N ALA A 131 1.97 -6.86 20.91
CA ALA A 131 0.89 -7.77 20.53
C ALA A 131 1.38 -8.88 19.59
N ASN A 132 2.20 -8.55 18.58
CA ASN A 132 2.77 -9.54 17.68
C ASN A 132 3.73 -10.48 18.42
N LEU A 133 4.61 -9.95 19.25
CA LEU A 133 5.55 -10.76 20.04
C LEU A 133 4.84 -11.70 21.02
N ALA A 134 3.79 -11.22 21.68
CA ALA A 134 2.96 -12.05 22.58
C ALA A 134 2.27 -13.21 21.83
N LEU A 135 2.02 -13.06 20.54
CA LEU A 135 1.48 -14.12 19.67
C LEU A 135 2.57 -15.01 19.03
N GLY A 136 3.86 -14.77 19.33
CA GLY A 136 4.98 -15.47 18.70
C GLY A 136 5.16 -15.16 17.22
N LEU A 137 4.69 -14.00 16.77
CA LEU A 137 4.68 -13.59 15.37
C LEU A 137 5.81 -12.57 15.08
N PRO A 138 6.31 -12.53 13.83
CA PRO A 138 7.28 -11.53 13.44
C PRO A 138 6.67 -10.13 13.45
N VAL A 139 7.50 -9.12 13.69
CA VAL A 139 7.09 -7.71 13.67
C VAL A 139 6.70 -7.26 12.26
N ASP A 140 7.42 -7.75 11.25
CA ASP A 140 7.17 -7.48 9.83
C ASP A 140 7.74 -8.61 8.96
N ALA A 141 6.86 -9.37 8.30
CA ALA A 141 7.19 -10.48 7.41
C ALA A 141 6.99 -10.14 5.93
N ARG A 142 6.76 -8.86 5.59
CA ARG A 142 6.51 -8.45 4.20
C ARG A 142 7.78 -8.49 3.37
N ASP A 143 7.64 -9.00 2.17
CA ASP A 143 8.61 -8.87 1.10
C ASP A 143 8.06 -7.98 -0.01
N TYR A 144 8.90 -7.12 -0.57
CA TYR A 144 8.54 -6.20 -1.64
C TYR A 144 9.22 -6.55 -2.98
N GLY A 145 9.90 -7.69 -3.07
CA GLY A 145 10.54 -8.17 -4.30
C GLY A 145 9.56 -8.32 -5.44
N VAL A 146 8.40 -8.92 -5.15
CA VAL A 146 7.30 -9.09 -6.11
C VAL A 146 6.86 -7.77 -6.76
N ALA A 147 6.88 -6.66 -6.00
CA ALA A 147 6.56 -5.36 -6.56
C ALA A 147 7.59 -4.87 -7.58
N ALA A 148 8.87 -5.15 -7.35
CA ALA A 148 9.92 -4.78 -8.30
C ALA A 148 9.79 -5.61 -9.60
N GLU A 149 9.47 -6.89 -9.50
CA GLU A 149 9.25 -7.76 -10.68
C GLU A 149 8.06 -7.28 -11.51
N ILE A 150 6.95 -6.89 -10.86
CA ILE A 150 5.79 -6.28 -11.53
C ILE A 150 6.20 -4.98 -12.25
N LEU A 151 7.01 -4.13 -11.61
CA LEU A 151 7.50 -2.89 -12.22
C LEU A 151 8.41 -3.17 -13.41
N HIS A 152 9.28 -4.19 -13.34
CA HIS A 152 10.11 -4.62 -14.46
C HIS A 152 9.29 -5.12 -15.65
N ASP A 153 8.26 -5.94 -15.40
CA ASP A 153 7.34 -6.41 -16.44
C ASP A 153 6.56 -5.26 -17.11
N LEU A 154 6.24 -4.20 -16.35
CA LEU A 154 5.63 -2.97 -16.88
C LEU A 154 6.65 -2.05 -17.60
N GLY A 155 7.93 -2.43 -17.67
CA GLY A 155 9.00 -1.67 -18.33
C GLY A 155 9.54 -0.49 -17.51
N VAL A 156 9.22 -0.40 -16.22
CA VAL A 156 9.66 0.70 -15.34
C VAL A 156 11.07 0.47 -14.85
N ARG A 157 11.93 1.48 -14.98
CA ARG A 157 13.33 1.48 -14.52
C ARG A 157 13.58 2.39 -13.34
N SER A 158 12.78 3.43 -13.19
CA SER A 158 12.84 4.31 -12.02
C SER A 158 11.49 4.86 -11.63
N VAL A 159 11.33 5.11 -10.32
CA VAL A 159 10.07 5.56 -9.73
C VAL A 159 10.26 6.80 -8.85
N ARG A 160 9.24 7.66 -8.78
CA ARG A 160 8.97 8.55 -7.66
C ARG A 160 8.04 7.79 -6.71
N LEU A 161 8.57 7.40 -5.55
CA LEU A 161 7.88 6.45 -4.67
C LEU A 161 7.01 7.16 -3.63
N LEU A 162 5.68 7.03 -3.73
CA LEU A 162 4.71 7.46 -2.72
C LEU A 162 4.79 6.56 -1.49
N SER A 163 5.63 6.90 -0.51
CA SER A 163 5.83 6.08 0.68
C SER A 163 6.51 6.82 1.82
N ASN A 164 6.09 6.50 3.07
CA ASN A 164 6.78 6.92 4.29
C ASN A 164 7.66 5.79 4.87
N ASN A 165 7.64 4.59 4.27
CA ASN A 165 8.35 3.41 4.75
C ASN A 165 9.69 3.23 4.01
N PRO A 166 10.85 3.33 4.71
CA PRO A 166 12.16 3.19 4.07
C PRO A 166 12.40 1.79 3.49
N ARG A 167 11.83 0.73 4.09
CA ARG A 167 11.99 -0.64 3.60
C ARG A 167 11.46 -0.86 2.18
N LYS A 168 10.42 -0.12 1.76
CA LYS A 168 9.90 -0.18 0.38
C LYS A 168 10.91 0.36 -0.62
N ARG A 169 11.58 1.47 -0.27
CA ARG A 169 12.64 2.06 -1.09
C ARG A 169 13.84 1.12 -1.19
N GLU A 170 14.30 0.60 -0.07
CA GLU A 170 15.43 -0.33 -0.02
C GLU A 170 15.18 -1.61 -0.84
N ALA A 171 13.97 -2.17 -0.75
CA ALA A 171 13.60 -3.34 -1.53
C ALA A 171 13.64 -3.06 -3.03
N LEU A 172 13.05 -1.95 -3.50
CA LEU A 172 13.11 -1.57 -4.92
C LEU A 172 14.54 -1.39 -5.40
N LEU A 173 15.40 -0.73 -4.61
CA LEU A 173 16.81 -0.53 -4.96
C LEU A 173 17.56 -1.85 -5.06
N ARG A 174 17.35 -2.79 -4.12
CA ARG A 174 17.96 -4.13 -4.14
C ARG A 174 17.58 -4.94 -5.39
N HIS A 175 16.38 -4.72 -5.91
CA HIS A 175 15.87 -5.38 -7.12
C HIS A 175 16.04 -4.54 -8.40
N GLY A 176 16.93 -3.53 -8.39
CA GLY A 176 17.35 -2.80 -9.59
C GLY A 176 16.42 -1.68 -10.06
N ILE A 177 15.32 -1.39 -9.35
CA ILE A 177 14.46 -0.23 -9.61
C ILE A 177 15.08 1.01 -8.92
N LYS A 178 15.41 2.04 -9.69
CA LYS A 178 15.93 3.29 -9.14
C LYS A 178 14.83 4.08 -8.45
N VAL A 179 15.14 4.69 -7.30
CA VAL A 179 14.22 5.54 -6.54
C VAL A 179 14.87 6.91 -6.30
N PRO A 180 14.91 7.79 -7.33
CA PRO A 180 15.51 9.11 -7.21
C PRO A 180 14.78 10.03 -6.24
N GLU A 181 13.50 9.74 -5.97
CA GLU A 181 12.68 10.57 -5.12
C GLU A 181 11.71 9.70 -4.31
N GLN A 182 11.59 9.97 -3.02
CA GLN A 182 10.55 9.43 -2.16
C GLN A 182 9.59 10.56 -1.81
N VAL A 183 8.34 10.42 -2.23
CA VAL A 183 7.27 11.38 -2.00
C VAL A 183 6.51 10.96 -0.75
N PRO A 184 6.49 11.77 0.31
CA PRO A 184 5.74 11.45 1.51
C PRO A 184 4.23 11.37 1.24
N LEU A 185 3.56 10.38 1.81
CA LEU A 185 2.12 10.22 1.77
C LEU A 185 1.58 10.43 3.19
N LEU A 186 1.37 11.69 3.56
CA LEU A 186 1.00 12.09 4.91
C LEU A 186 -0.52 12.22 5.03
N ILE A 187 -1.09 11.47 5.97
CA ILE A 187 -2.51 11.49 6.29
C ILE A 187 -2.68 12.12 7.68
N PRO A 188 -3.62 13.05 7.86
CA PRO A 188 -3.89 13.60 9.19
C PRO A 188 -4.21 12.47 10.18
N PRO A 189 -3.60 12.47 11.38
CA PRO A 189 -3.95 11.50 12.42
C PRO A 189 -5.36 11.76 12.96
N CYS A 190 -5.96 10.72 13.52
CA CYS A 190 -7.13 10.82 14.38
C CYS A 190 -6.85 10.19 15.75
N GLU A 191 -7.75 10.38 16.69
CA GLU A 191 -7.56 9.85 18.06
C GLU A 191 -7.33 8.35 18.06
N GLU A 192 -8.07 7.61 17.23
CA GLU A 192 -8.06 6.15 17.19
C GLU A 192 -6.78 5.58 16.55
N ASN A 193 -6.08 6.32 15.69
CA ASN A 193 -4.87 5.82 15.01
C ASN A 193 -3.56 6.47 15.47
N LEU A 194 -3.62 7.49 16.33
CA LEU A 194 -2.43 8.23 16.75
C LEU A 194 -1.37 7.31 17.38
N SER A 195 -1.78 6.45 18.32
CA SER A 195 -0.87 5.48 18.97
C SER A 195 -0.22 4.55 17.95
N TYR A 196 -0.97 4.08 16.95
CA TYR A 196 -0.45 3.24 15.88
C TYR A 196 0.57 3.99 15.00
N LEU A 197 0.31 5.27 14.69
CA LEU A 197 1.24 6.09 13.90
C LEU A 197 2.52 6.41 14.68
N LEU A 198 2.43 6.68 15.98
CA LEU A 198 3.59 6.86 16.85
C LEU A 198 4.45 5.59 16.86
N THR A 199 3.86 4.41 17.03
CA THR A 199 4.58 3.13 16.95
C THR A 199 5.28 2.95 15.59
N LYS A 200 4.65 3.33 14.48
CA LYS A 200 5.29 3.30 13.15
C LYS A 200 6.52 4.19 13.07
N ARG A 201 6.44 5.40 13.63
CA ARG A 201 7.55 6.35 13.63
C ARG A 201 8.69 5.86 14.52
N GLU A 202 8.41 5.48 15.75
CA GLU A 202 9.40 5.22 16.79
C GLU A 202 10.06 3.85 16.67
N ARG A 203 9.31 2.83 16.21
CA ARG A 203 9.77 1.44 16.16
C ARG A 203 10.00 0.89 14.76
N LEU A 204 9.55 1.60 13.72
CA LEU A 204 9.59 1.11 12.34
C LEU A 204 10.17 2.13 11.35
N ASP A 205 10.81 3.18 11.84
CA ASP A 205 11.54 4.21 11.09
C ASP A 205 10.71 4.89 9.98
N HIS A 206 9.37 4.97 10.15
CA HIS A 206 8.52 5.67 9.20
C HIS A 206 8.71 7.17 9.27
N TYR A 207 8.82 7.83 8.11
CA TYR A 207 8.89 9.27 8.03
C TYR A 207 7.50 9.91 8.19
N LEU A 208 7.18 10.43 9.37
CA LEU A 208 5.89 11.00 9.75
C LEU A 208 6.08 12.35 10.48
N PRO A 209 6.63 13.37 9.81
CA PRO A 209 7.01 14.66 10.43
C PRO A 209 5.80 15.47 10.95
N HIS A 210 4.61 15.25 10.39
CA HIS A 210 3.38 15.93 10.80
C HIS A 210 2.92 15.56 12.21
N LEU A 211 3.41 14.47 12.80
CA LEU A 211 3.11 14.09 14.18
C LEU A 211 3.86 14.97 15.21
N ASP A 212 4.87 15.73 14.79
CA ASP A 212 5.64 16.65 15.61
C ASP A 212 5.26 18.13 15.33
N GLY A 213 4.05 18.37 14.84
CA GLY A 213 3.61 19.73 14.46
C GLY A 213 4.09 20.18 13.07
N GLY A 214 4.60 19.27 12.27
CA GLY A 214 4.95 19.53 10.87
C GLY A 214 3.71 19.83 10.03
N VAL A 215 3.88 20.67 8.99
CA VAL A 215 2.80 21.05 8.08
C VAL A 215 2.41 19.86 7.21
N LEU A 216 1.12 19.54 7.18
CA LEU A 216 0.58 18.63 6.18
C LEU A 216 0.63 19.29 4.80
N PRO A 217 1.07 18.60 3.74
CA PRO A 217 0.97 19.13 2.40
C PRO A 217 -0.51 19.45 2.09
N GLN A 218 -0.76 20.63 1.50
CA GLN A 218 -2.06 20.92 0.95
C GLN A 218 -2.28 19.97 -0.23
N LEU A 219 -3.27 19.10 -0.13
CA LEU A 219 -3.71 18.28 -1.25
C LEU A 219 -4.45 19.20 -2.21
N ASP A 220 -3.83 19.54 -3.34
CA ASP A 220 -4.45 20.36 -4.37
C ASP A 220 -5.64 19.61 -4.99
N GLY A 221 -6.81 20.23 -4.89
CA GLY A 221 -8.00 19.82 -5.63
C GLY A 221 -9.17 19.32 -4.80
N GLY A 222 -9.90 20.23 -4.19
CA GLY A 222 -11.34 20.21 -4.02
C GLY A 222 -11.97 19.03 -3.26
N LYS A 223 -12.46 19.31 -2.05
CA LYS A 223 -13.38 18.50 -1.24
C LYS A 223 -12.79 17.21 -0.64
N THR A 224 -11.95 17.41 0.34
CA THR A 224 -11.62 16.38 1.34
C THR A 224 -12.76 16.24 2.36
N GLU A 225 -14.02 16.17 1.91
CA GLU A 225 -15.12 15.89 2.81
C GLU A 225 -15.37 14.38 2.84
N ALA A 226 -15.30 13.82 4.06
CA ALA A 226 -15.96 12.61 4.51
C ALA A 226 -15.27 11.23 4.37
N ILE A 227 -13.97 11.11 4.10
CA ILE A 227 -13.29 9.80 4.21
C ILE A 227 -12.37 9.74 5.45
N PHE A 228 -12.11 10.87 6.08
CA PHE A 228 -11.24 10.95 7.26
C PHE A 228 -12.08 10.94 8.54
N CYS A 229 -11.60 10.20 9.50
CA CYS A 229 -12.08 10.10 10.87
C CYS A 229 -12.86 11.35 11.32
N GLY A 230 -14.07 11.15 11.86
CA GLY A 230 -15.00 12.23 12.20
C GLY A 230 -14.33 13.39 12.91
N SER A 231 -14.70 14.58 12.51
CA SER A 231 -14.14 15.87 12.88
C SER A 231 -13.55 15.89 14.30
N VAL A 232 -12.23 16.05 14.40
CA VAL A 232 -11.61 16.54 15.62
C VAL A 232 -12.25 17.92 15.87
N LYS A 233 -13.13 18.02 16.84
CA LYS A 233 -13.60 19.31 17.36
C LYS A 233 -12.36 19.99 17.95
N THR A 234 -11.74 20.86 17.19
CA THR A 234 -10.80 21.85 17.70
C THR A 234 -11.57 22.74 18.67
N ALA A 235 -11.54 22.40 19.96
CA ALA A 235 -11.85 23.35 21.00
C ALA A 235 -10.66 24.32 21.08
N ILE A 236 -10.68 25.32 20.21
CA ILE A 236 -9.92 26.55 20.45
C ILE A 236 -10.77 27.28 21.47
N THR A 237 -10.39 27.17 22.73
CA THR A 237 -10.83 28.10 23.78
C THR A 237 -10.12 29.42 23.49
N GLU A 238 -10.89 30.39 23.00
CA GLU A 238 -10.54 31.80 23.12
C GLU A 238 -10.57 32.19 24.62
N GLU A 239 -9.45 32.60 25.16
CA GLU A 239 -9.33 33.58 26.26
C GLU A 239 -8.18 34.54 25.94
#